data_bcfee65041e467e039bebbb80f9d2078
#
_entry.id   bcfee65041e467e039bebbb80f9d2078
#
_cell.length_a   1.000
_cell.length_b   1.000
_cell.length_c   1.000
_cell.angle_alpha   90.00
_cell.angle_beta   90.00
_cell.angle_gamma   90.00
#
_symmetry.space_group_name_H-M   'P 1'
#
loop_
_entity.id
_entity.type
_entity.pdbx_description
1 polymer ?
#
loop_
_entity_poly.entity_id
_entity_poly.type
_entity_poly.pdbx_seq_one_letter_code
_entity_poly.pdbx_strand_id
1 'polypeptide(L)'
;MVKMYRFLVVIEKANKNYSAYSPDLPGCVATGATLEEAEKNIYEAIEMHIQGLLEDNLSIPVSKSFAEYVAVAEKSIVGQTA
;
A
#
# COMPACT_ATOMS: atom_id res chain seq x y z
N MET A 1 -14.42 18.35 14.44
CA MET A 1 -13.15 17.61 14.46
C MET A 1 -13.17 16.55 13.36
N VAL A 2 -12.11 16.47 12.59
CA VAL A 2 -11.99 15.48 11.53
C VAL A 2 -11.42 14.19 12.09
N LYS A 3 -12.11 13.08 11.83
CA LYS A 3 -11.63 11.76 12.23
C LYS A 3 -10.74 11.22 11.11
N MET A 4 -9.54 10.78 11.48
CA MET A 4 -8.57 10.26 10.54
C MET A 4 -8.46 8.76 10.64
N TYR A 5 -8.31 8.11 9.49
CA TYR A 5 -8.05 6.67 9.41
C TYR A 5 -6.71 6.47 8.74
N ARG A 6 -6.03 5.42 9.15
CA ARG A 6 -4.71 5.08 8.59
C ARG A 6 -4.77 3.69 7.99
N PHE A 7 -4.27 3.59 6.77
CA PHE A 7 -4.15 2.30 6.09
C PHE A 7 -2.78 2.21 5.45
N LEU A 8 -2.22 1.02 5.47
CA LEU A 8 -0.96 0.78 4.81
C LEU A 8 -1.19 0.77 3.31
N VAL A 9 -0.28 1.40 2.58
CA VAL A 9 -0.28 1.39 1.13
C VAL A 9 1.05 0.81 0.67
N VAL A 10 0.99 -0.14 -0.25
CA VAL A 10 2.17 -0.72 -0.87
C VAL A 10 2.19 -0.25 -2.32
N ILE A 11 3.33 0.26 -2.75
CA ILE A 11 3.52 0.72 -4.12
C ILE A 11 4.68 -0.04 -4.73
N GLU A 12 4.43 -0.63 -5.86
CA GLU A 12 5.42 -1.43 -6.55
C GLU A 12 5.65 -0.89 -7.96
N LYS A 13 6.91 -0.84 -8.35
CA LYS A 13 7.25 -0.43 -9.70
C LYS A 13 7.12 -1.62 -10.64
N ALA A 14 6.36 -1.45 -11.70
CA ALA A 14 6.28 -2.39 -12.80
C ALA A 14 7.13 -1.87 -13.97
N ASN A 15 7.05 -2.51 -15.13
CA ASN A 15 7.90 -2.13 -16.26
C ASN A 15 7.77 -0.67 -16.67
N LYS A 16 6.57 -0.17 -16.78
CA LYS A 16 6.33 1.18 -17.29
C LYS A 16 5.50 2.05 -16.37
N ASN A 17 5.05 1.49 -15.27
CA ASN A 17 4.21 2.24 -14.36
C ASN A 17 4.41 1.75 -12.93
N TYR A 18 3.63 2.32 -12.04
CA TYR A 18 3.58 1.91 -10.64
C TYR A 18 2.20 1.40 -10.33
N SER A 19 2.11 0.39 -9.49
CA SER A 19 0.83 -0.07 -8.98
C SER A 19 0.82 0.06 -7.46
N ALA A 20 -0.36 0.34 -6.93
CA ALA A 20 -0.53 0.58 -5.51
C ALA A 20 -1.75 -0.18 -5.02
N TYR A 21 -1.67 -0.66 -3.78
CA TYR A 21 -2.81 -1.32 -3.16
C TYR A 21 -2.72 -1.18 -1.64
N SER A 22 -3.83 -1.42 -0.97
CA SER A 22 -3.85 -1.44 0.48
C SER A 22 -4.20 -2.85 0.96
N PRO A 23 -3.29 -3.51 1.71
CA PRO A 23 -3.57 -4.85 2.23
C PRO A 23 -4.79 -4.91 3.15
N ASP A 24 -5.10 -3.80 3.82
CA ASP A 24 -6.23 -3.75 4.75
C ASP A 24 -7.58 -3.52 4.06
N LEU A 25 -7.54 -3.14 2.79
CA LEU A 25 -8.75 -2.80 2.03
C LEU A 25 -8.76 -3.59 0.73
N PRO A 26 -9.23 -4.85 0.76
CA PRO A 26 -9.26 -5.67 -0.45
C PRO A 26 -10.01 -4.99 -1.59
N GLY A 27 -9.45 -5.05 -2.77
CA GLY A 27 -10.02 -4.41 -3.94
C GLY A 27 -9.64 -2.96 -4.14
N CYS A 28 -8.99 -2.34 -3.17
CA CYS A 28 -8.50 -0.97 -3.32
C CYS A 28 -7.14 -1.01 -4.02
N VAL A 29 -7.14 -0.77 -5.32
CA VAL A 29 -5.93 -0.78 -6.13
C VAL A 29 -5.93 0.44 -7.05
N ALA A 30 -4.74 0.86 -7.44
CA ALA A 30 -4.59 1.98 -8.35
C ALA A 30 -3.26 1.84 -9.10
N THR A 31 -3.11 2.57 -10.17
CA THR A 31 -1.86 2.63 -10.92
C THR A 31 -1.52 4.09 -11.20
N GLY A 32 -0.29 4.32 -11.61
CA GLY A 32 0.15 5.63 -12.02
C GLY A 32 1.42 5.54 -12.84
N ALA A 33 1.66 6.52 -13.68
CA ALA A 33 2.87 6.56 -14.49
C ALA A 33 4.09 6.90 -13.66
N THR A 34 3.90 7.59 -12.54
CA THR A 34 4.95 7.95 -11.60
C THR A 34 4.56 7.50 -10.20
N LEU A 35 5.53 7.49 -9.30
CA LEU A 35 5.28 7.16 -7.90
C LEU A 35 4.23 8.12 -7.31
N GLU A 36 4.40 9.41 -7.55
CA GLU A 36 3.51 10.45 -7.03
C GLU A 36 2.10 10.29 -7.56
N GLU A 37 1.97 9.91 -8.83
CA GLU A 37 0.67 9.68 -9.42
C GLU A 37 0.00 8.46 -8.81
N ALA A 38 0.75 7.38 -8.61
CA ALA A 38 0.22 6.18 -7.97
C ALA A 38 -0.24 6.48 -6.54
N GLU A 39 0.55 7.27 -5.80
CA GLU A 39 0.18 7.69 -4.46
C GLU A 39 -1.12 8.48 -4.43
N LYS A 40 -1.26 9.44 -5.35
CA LYS A 40 -2.48 10.23 -5.46
C LYS A 40 -3.67 9.35 -5.80
N ASN A 41 -3.50 8.46 -6.75
CA ASN A 41 -4.59 7.63 -7.23
C ASN A 41 -5.05 6.63 -6.18
N ILE A 42 -4.12 6.03 -5.43
CA ILE A 42 -4.52 5.11 -4.37
C ILE A 42 -5.18 5.85 -3.21
N TYR A 43 -4.72 7.06 -2.90
CA TYR A 43 -5.38 7.88 -1.89
C TYR A 43 -6.83 8.13 -2.27
N GLU A 44 -7.08 8.52 -3.51
CA GLU A 44 -8.43 8.79 -3.98
C GLU A 44 -9.30 7.53 -3.96
N ALA A 45 -8.71 6.39 -4.32
CA ALA A 45 -9.42 5.12 -4.29
C ALA A 45 -9.82 4.74 -2.87
N ILE A 46 -8.93 4.93 -1.92
CA ILE A 46 -9.20 4.65 -0.50
C ILE A 46 -10.28 5.61 0.02
N GLU A 47 -10.14 6.88 -0.30
CA GLU A 47 -11.11 7.89 0.13
C GLU A 47 -12.51 7.53 -0.35
N MET A 48 -12.63 7.17 -1.61
CA MET A 48 -13.90 6.77 -2.20
C MET A 48 -14.45 5.50 -1.54
N HIS A 49 -13.58 4.54 -1.26
CA HIS A 49 -13.98 3.29 -0.62
C HIS A 49 -14.52 3.55 0.80
N ILE A 50 -13.83 4.36 1.58
CA ILE A 50 -14.25 4.71 2.93
C ILE A 50 -15.58 5.47 2.89
N GLN A 51 -15.72 6.39 1.96
CA GLN A 51 -16.96 7.14 1.81
C GLN A 51 -18.13 6.21 1.52
N GLY A 52 -17.93 5.22 0.66
CA GLY A 52 -18.95 4.22 0.35
C GLY A 52 -19.36 3.41 1.57
N LEU A 53 -18.38 3.01 2.40
CA LEU A 53 -18.67 2.27 3.62
C LEU A 53 -19.51 3.10 4.59
N LEU A 54 -19.17 4.38 4.73
CA LEU A 54 -19.90 5.28 5.61
C LEU A 54 -21.34 5.47 5.12
N GLU A 55 -21.52 5.63 3.83
CA GLU A 55 -22.87 5.81 3.25
C GLU A 55 -23.75 4.58 3.46
N ASP A 56 -23.14 3.41 3.48
CA ASP A 56 -23.86 2.16 3.67
C ASP A 56 -23.94 1.75 5.14
N ASN A 57 -23.50 2.61 6.05
CA ASN A 57 -23.46 2.34 7.49
C ASN A 57 -22.66 1.08 7.83
N LEU A 58 -21.61 0.81 7.05
CA LEU A 58 -20.74 -0.33 7.30
C LEU A 58 -19.54 0.11 8.12
N SER A 59 -18.96 -0.85 8.84
CA SER A 59 -17.79 -0.57 9.66
C SER A 59 -16.57 -0.32 8.79
N ILE A 60 -15.74 0.62 9.23
CA ILE A 60 -14.46 0.88 8.57
C ILE A 60 -13.44 -0.09 9.13
N PRO A 61 -12.74 -0.84 8.26
CA PRO A 61 -11.73 -1.79 8.74
C PRO A 61 -10.63 -1.10 9.53
N VAL A 62 -10.11 -1.80 10.52
CA VAL A 62 -8.95 -1.35 11.27
C VAL A 62 -7.71 -1.90 10.59
N SER A 63 -6.72 -1.05 10.41
CA SER A 63 -5.45 -1.48 9.80
C SER A 63 -4.79 -2.52 10.71
N LYS A 64 -4.42 -3.65 10.11
CA LYS A 64 -3.75 -4.75 10.81
C LYS A 64 -2.44 -5.12 10.15
N SER A 65 -2.05 -4.40 9.13
CA SER A 65 -0.87 -4.68 8.35
C SER A 65 0.28 -3.78 8.77
N PHE A 66 1.48 -4.33 8.72
CA PHE A 66 2.71 -3.62 9.02
C PHE A 66 3.68 -3.88 7.88
N ALA A 67 4.53 -2.91 7.62
CA ALA A 67 5.58 -3.05 6.62
C ALA A 67 6.86 -2.52 7.22
N GLU A 68 7.95 -3.23 6.98
CA GLU A 68 9.25 -2.86 7.49
C GLU A 68 10.32 -3.16 6.47
N TYR A 69 11.37 -2.38 6.49
CA TYR A 69 12.58 -2.68 5.75
C TYR A 69 13.50 -3.48 6.66
N VAL A 70 14.09 -4.53 6.13
CA VAL A 70 15.05 -5.32 6.86
C VAL A 70 16.40 -5.22 6.16
N ALA A 71 17.42 -4.79 6.89
CA ALA A 71 18.76 -4.74 6.35
C ALA A 71 19.44 -6.09 6.62
N VAL A 72 19.97 -6.68 5.58
CA VAL A 72 20.63 -7.98 5.69
C VAL A 72 22.04 -7.85 5.15
N ALA A 73 23.00 -8.26 5.94
CA ALA A 73 24.40 -8.24 5.50
C ALA A 73 24.67 -9.45 4.60
N GLU A 74 25.39 -9.19 3.52
CA GLU A 74 25.88 -10.28 2.69
C GLU A 74 27.00 -10.96 3.44
N LYS A 75 26.86 -12.26 3.66
CA LYS A 75 27.90 -13.03 4.34
C LYS A 75 28.85 -13.60 3.32
N SER A 76 30.16 -13.41 3.59
CA SER A 76 31.17 -14.07 2.81
C SER A 76 31.13 -15.57 3.16
N ILE A 77 30.96 -16.40 2.15
CA ILE A 77 30.91 -17.83 2.36
C ILE A 77 32.27 -18.42 2.04
N VAL A 78 33.08 -18.66 3.09
CA VAL A 78 34.44 -19.17 2.93
C VAL A 78 34.37 -20.61 2.50
N GLY A 79 35.18 -20.92 1.49
CA GLY A 79 35.25 -22.29 0.98
C GLY A 79 34.13 -22.64 0.03
N GLN A 80 33.21 -21.77 -0.14
CA GLN A 80 32.16 -21.95 -1.12
C GLN A 80 32.55 -21.22 -2.39
N THR A 81 32.69 -21.97 -3.43
CA THR A 81 32.88 -21.36 -4.74
C THR A 81 31.52 -21.04 -5.31
N ALA A 82 31.45 -19.87 -5.77
CA ALA A 82 30.20 -19.45 -6.37
C ALA A 82 29.92 -20.29 -7.61
#